data_aa969e478c8e3d415026df7733784e39
#
_entry.id   aa969e478c8e3d415026df7733784e39
#
_cell.length_a   1.000
_cell.length_b   1.000
_cell.length_c   1.000
_cell.angle_alpha   90.00
_cell.angle_beta   90.00
_cell.angle_gamma   90.00
#
_symmetry.space_group_name_H-M   'P 1'
#
loop_
_entity.id
_entity.type
_entity.pdbx_description
1 polymer ?
#
loop_
_entity_poly.entity_id
_entity_poly.type
_entity_poly.pdbx_seq_one_letter_code
_entity_poly.pdbx_strand_id
1 'polypeptide(L)'
;IEAIIEIKTRTNPYKKYPTYMISAEKVCECMQRAIYLRVPFYLVVQFTDVTMFWAAKTLDFTVEVGGRKDRGDSQDTELVCQIPINNFKRIK
;
A
#
# COMPACT_ATOMS: atom_id res chain seq x y z
N ILE A 1 8.15 9.82 18.08
CA ILE A 1 7.51 9.38 16.84
C ILE A 1 6.05 9.08 17.14
N GLU A 2 5.14 9.73 16.39
CA GLU A 2 3.70 9.58 16.61
C GLU A 2 3.03 8.67 15.59
N ALA A 3 3.71 8.38 14.47
CA ALA A 3 3.16 7.50 13.43
C ALA A 3 4.27 7.06 12.49
N ILE A 4 4.04 5.94 11.81
CA ILE A 4 4.86 5.52 10.67
C ILE A 4 4.05 5.87 9.42
N ILE A 5 4.66 6.59 8.49
CA ILE A 5 3.99 7.04 7.27
C ILE A 5 4.85 6.62 6.08
N GLU A 6 4.24 5.88 5.15
CA GLU A 6 4.84 5.57 3.87
C GLU A 6 4.12 6.38 2.79
N ILE A 7 4.88 7.10 1.97
CA ILE A 7 4.31 7.96 0.94
C ILE A 7 4.65 7.40 -0.42
N LYS A 8 3.63 7.23 -1.27
CA LYS A 8 3.77 6.75 -2.64
C LYS A 8 3.10 7.70 -3.60
N THR A 9 3.60 7.75 -4.83
CA THR A 9 3.02 8.56 -5.90
C THR A 9 2.63 7.64 -7.04
N ARG A 10 1.46 7.89 -7.62
CA ARG A 10 0.97 7.15 -8.78
C ARG A 10 0.66 8.12 -9.91
N THR A 11 0.76 7.62 -11.14
CA THR A 11 0.53 8.43 -12.34
C THR A 11 -0.88 8.21 -12.91
N ASN A 12 -1.80 7.71 -12.10
CA ASN A 12 -3.18 7.44 -12.48
C ASN A 12 -4.16 8.09 -11.50
N PRO A 13 -5.41 8.30 -11.93
CA PRO A 13 -6.45 8.77 -11.02
C PRO A 13 -6.78 7.73 -9.94
N TYR A 14 -7.29 8.20 -8.82
CA TYR A 14 -7.59 7.38 -7.67
C TYR A 14 -8.48 6.16 -8.00
N LYS A 15 -9.52 6.35 -8.79
CA LYS A 15 -10.49 5.30 -9.08
C LYS A 15 -10.22 4.51 -10.35
N LYS A 16 -9.01 4.60 -10.92
CA LYS A 16 -8.72 3.86 -12.15
C LYS A 16 -8.76 2.34 -11.93
N TYR A 17 -8.31 1.86 -10.77
CA TYR A 17 -8.27 0.43 -10.47
C TYR A 17 -9.08 0.14 -9.20
N PRO A 18 -9.65 -1.07 -9.09
CA PRO A 18 -10.45 -1.42 -7.90
C PRO A 18 -9.61 -1.65 -6.65
N THR A 19 -8.30 -1.92 -6.82
CA THR A 19 -7.40 -2.12 -5.69
C THR A 19 -6.12 -1.33 -5.90
N TYR A 20 -5.45 -1.00 -4.79
CA TYR A 20 -4.11 -0.43 -4.81
C TYR A 20 -3.12 -1.55 -4.50
N MET A 21 -2.10 -1.71 -5.35
CA MET A 21 -1.10 -2.76 -5.21
C MET A 21 0.18 -2.21 -4.62
N ILE A 22 0.67 -2.84 -3.56
CA ILE A 22 1.93 -2.47 -2.92
C ILE A 22 2.65 -3.73 -2.46
N SER A 23 3.98 -3.71 -2.46
CA SER A 23 4.79 -4.82 -1.99
C SER A 23 4.38 -5.26 -0.58
N ALA A 24 4.13 -6.56 -0.41
CA ALA A 24 3.79 -7.11 0.89
C ALA A 24 4.95 -6.97 1.88
N GLU A 25 6.18 -7.07 1.38
CA GLU A 25 7.36 -6.87 2.20
C GLU A 25 7.40 -5.46 2.78
N LYS A 26 7.09 -4.45 1.97
CA LYS A 26 7.07 -3.06 2.44
C LYS A 26 6.00 -2.83 3.50
N VAL A 27 4.80 -3.36 3.28
CA VAL A 27 3.72 -3.23 4.26
C VAL A 27 4.09 -3.92 5.56
N CYS A 28 4.65 -5.13 5.47
CA CYS A 28 5.06 -5.90 6.65
C CYS A 28 6.13 -5.16 7.45
N GLU A 29 7.13 -4.61 6.77
CA GLU A 29 8.20 -3.85 7.41
C GLU A 29 7.67 -2.63 8.15
N CYS A 30 6.79 -1.87 7.52
CA CYS A 30 6.20 -0.70 8.15
C CYS A 30 5.32 -1.07 9.34
N MET A 31 4.56 -2.17 9.22
CA MET A 31 3.71 -2.63 10.31
C MET A 31 4.54 -3.12 11.50
N GLN A 32 5.64 -3.81 11.25
CA GLN A 32 6.53 -4.26 12.32
C GLN A 32 7.11 -3.07 13.09
N ARG A 33 7.52 -2.04 12.39
CA ARG A 33 8.02 -0.81 13.03
C ARG A 33 6.94 -0.13 13.85
N ALA A 34 5.73 -0.06 13.32
CA ALA A 34 4.61 0.57 14.00
C ALA A 34 4.27 -0.17 15.30
N ILE A 35 4.26 -1.51 15.23
CA ILE A 35 4.00 -2.34 16.40
C ILE A 35 5.09 -2.15 17.47
N TYR A 36 6.35 -2.19 17.03
CA TYR A 36 7.48 -2.01 17.95
C TYR A 36 7.42 -0.67 18.67
N LEU A 37 7.08 0.39 17.93
CA LEU A 37 7.02 1.75 18.47
C LEU A 37 5.67 2.09 19.10
N ARG A 38 4.69 1.19 18.97
CA ARG A 38 3.32 1.37 19.49
C ARG A 38 2.64 2.62 18.91
N VAL A 39 2.79 2.81 17.61
CA VAL A 39 2.20 3.92 16.87
C VAL A 39 1.43 3.38 15.67
N PRO A 40 0.50 4.17 15.10
CA PRO A 40 -0.19 3.72 13.89
C PRO A 40 0.70 3.75 12.65
N PHE A 41 0.32 2.99 11.63
CA PHE A 41 0.93 3.04 10.31
C PHE A 41 -0.11 3.54 9.31
N TYR A 42 0.27 4.55 8.53
CA TYR A 42 -0.56 5.10 7.45
C TYR A 42 0.20 5.00 6.13
N LEU A 43 -0.50 4.54 5.10
CA LEU A 43 -0.02 4.59 3.73
C LEU A 43 -0.69 5.78 3.04
N VAL A 44 0.11 6.72 2.57
CA VAL A 44 -0.37 7.92 1.87
C VAL A 44 -0.02 7.77 0.40
N VAL A 45 -1.01 7.91 -0.48
CA VAL A 45 -0.81 7.79 -1.92
C VAL A 45 -1.26 9.07 -2.60
N GLN A 46 -0.35 9.67 -3.35
CA GLN A 46 -0.63 10.85 -4.17
C GLN A 46 -1.01 10.38 -5.56
N PHE A 47 -2.31 10.38 -5.85
CA PHE A 47 -2.83 10.11 -7.19
C PHE A 47 -2.83 11.40 -8.01
N THR A 48 -3.10 11.30 -9.31
CA THR A 48 -3.10 12.49 -10.17
C THR A 48 -4.19 13.49 -9.81
N ASP A 49 -5.30 13.02 -9.24
CA ASP A 49 -6.47 13.84 -8.94
C ASP A 49 -6.69 14.10 -7.44
N VAL A 50 -6.09 13.31 -6.57
CA VAL A 50 -6.37 13.42 -5.13
C VAL A 50 -5.29 12.70 -4.31
N THR A 51 -5.07 13.14 -3.09
CA THR A 51 -4.20 12.44 -2.13
C THR A 51 -5.08 11.71 -1.13
N MET A 52 -4.82 10.40 -0.99
CA MET A 52 -5.61 9.51 -0.15
C MET A 52 -4.70 8.83 0.87
N PHE A 53 -5.30 8.30 1.93
CA PHE A 53 -4.54 7.52 2.91
C PHE A 53 -5.32 6.28 3.33
N TRP A 54 -4.57 5.26 3.76
CA TRP A 54 -5.10 4.01 4.30
C TRP A 54 -4.48 3.77 5.66
N ALA A 55 -5.32 3.49 6.67
CA ALA A 55 -4.87 3.17 8.01
C ALA A 55 -4.76 1.65 8.14
N ALA A 56 -3.57 1.16 8.46
CA ALA A 56 -3.30 -0.28 8.42
C ALA A 56 -3.93 -1.09 9.57
N LYS A 57 -4.62 -0.44 10.48
CA LYS A 57 -5.20 -1.12 11.64
C LYS A 57 -6.32 -2.10 11.29
N THR A 58 -6.88 -2.03 10.09
CA THR A 58 -7.98 -2.88 9.69
C THR A 58 -7.57 -4.13 8.93
N LEU A 59 -6.37 -4.19 8.38
CA LEU A 59 -5.79 -5.35 7.67
C LEU A 59 -6.73 -5.98 6.62
N ASP A 60 -7.55 -5.17 5.98
CA ASP A 60 -8.55 -5.64 5.02
C ASP A 60 -7.99 -5.60 3.61
N PHE A 61 -6.97 -6.41 3.37
CA PHE A 61 -6.34 -6.55 2.08
C PHE A 61 -6.08 -8.03 1.79
N THR A 62 -5.85 -8.34 0.51
CA THR A 62 -5.42 -9.68 0.11
C THR A 62 -3.96 -9.67 -0.26
N VAL A 63 -3.31 -10.83 -0.16
CA VAL A 63 -1.91 -11.00 -0.55
C VAL A 63 -1.87 -12.00 -1.67
N GLU A 64 -1.17 -11.66 -2.76
CA GLU A 64 -1.06 -12.56 -3.89
C GLU A 64 0.32 -12.40 -4.55
N VAL A 65 0.64 -13.33 -5.45
CA VAL A 65 1.88 -13.26 -6.22
C VAL A 65 1.69 -12.23 -7.33
N GLY A 66 2.59 -11.25 -7.39
CA GLY A 66 2.59 -10.22 -8.42
C GLY A 66 3.96 -10.12 -9.06
N GLY A 67 4.23 -8.96 -9.63
CA GLY A 67 5.51 -8.66 -10.24
C GLY A 67 5.49 -8.76 -11.76
N ARG A 68 6.66 -8.65 -12.37
CA ARG A 68 6.80 -8.54 -13.82
C ARG A 68 7.00 -9.90 -14.45
N LYS A 69 5.90 -10.56 -14.73
CA LYS A 69 5.92 -11.92 -15.31
C LYS A 69 6.33 -11.95 -16.79
N ASP A 70 6.23 -10.83 -17.46
CA ASP A 70 6.55 -10.70 -18.88
C ASP A 70 8.03 -10.93 -19.20
N ARG A 71 8.90 -10.82 -18.20
CA ARG A 71 10.32 -11.08 -18.38
C ARG A 71 10.70 -12.54 -18.29
N GLY A 72 9.80 -13.38 -17.80
CA GLY A 72 10.10 -14.80 -17.59
C GLY A 72 11.14 -15.07 -16.51
N ASP A 73 11.47 -14.09 -15.70
CA ASP A 73 12.43 -14.21 -14.61
C ASP A 73 11.69 -14.36 -13.30
N SER A 74 11.85 -15.51 -12.63
CA SER A 74 11.15 -15.79 -11.38
C SER A 74 11.55 -14.83 -10.25
N GLN A 75 12.72 -14.19 -10.35
CA GLN A 75 13.17 -13.23 -9.34
C GLN A 75 12.40 -11.92 -9.42
N ASP A 76 11.72 -11.66 -10.51
CA ASP A 76 10.87 -10.48 -10.67
C ASP A 76 9.51 -10.64 -10.00
N THR A 77 9.14 -11.85 -9.55
CA THR A 77 7.88 -12.07 -8.86
C THR A 77 8.05 -11.81 -7.37
N GLU A 78 7.03 -11.22 -6.76
CA GLU A 78 7.01 -10.96 -5.33
C GLU A 78 5.59 -11.04 -4.80
N LEU A 79 5.46 -11.14 -3.49
CA LEU A 79 4.15 -11.05 -2.86
C LEU A 79 3.72 -9.59 -2.81
N VAL A 80 2.48 -9.33 -3.18
CA VAL A 80 1.90 -8.00 -3.16
C VAL A 80 0.62 -7.99 -2.35
N CYS A 81 0.35 -6.86 -1.72
CA CYS A 81 -0.92 -6.60 -1.06
C CYS A 81 -1.82 -5.89 -2.04
N GLN A 82 -3.08 -6.34 -2.12
CA GLN A 82 -4.13 -5.67 -2.89
C GLN A 82 -5.10 -5.06 -1.89
N ILE A 83 -5.08 -3.73 -1.78
CA ILE A 83 -5.92 -3.01 -0.83
C ILE A 83 -7.12 -2.45 -1.57
N PRO A 84 -8.36 -2.83 -1.20
CA PRO A 84 -9.53 -2.27 -1.89
C PRO A 84 -9.48 -0.75 -1.91
N ILE A 85 -9.69 -0.17 -3.08
CA ILE A 85 -9.52 1.28 -3.25
C ILE A 85 -10.49 2.08 -2.39
N ASN A 86 -11.67 1.52 -2.11
CA ASN A 86 -12.66 2.20 -1.29
C ASN A 86 -12.30 2.27 0.19
N ASN A 87 -11.24 1.56 0.61
CA ASN A 87 -10.77 1.62 2.00
C ASN A 87 -9.83 2.79 2.25
N PHE A 88 -9.47 3.51 1.20
CA PHE A 88 -8.70 4.73 1.33
C PHE A 88 -9.62 5.90 1.66
N LYS A 89 -9.11 6.87 2.41
CA LYS A 89 -9.83 8.08 2.77
C LYS A 89 -9.06 9.29 2.24
N ARG A 90 -9.81 10.35 1.96
CA ARG A 90 -9.22 11.56 1.43
C ARG A 90 -8.51 12.35 2.53
N ILE A 91 -7.33 12.87 2.20
CA ILE A 91 -6.63 13.84 3.05
C ILE A 91 -7.15 15.22 2.65
N LYS A 92 -7.55 15.97 3.66
CA LYS A 92 -8.02 17.33 3.41
C LYS A 92 -6.87 18.27 3.09
#